data_41f6365abd540d0612086e22006430a6
#
_entry.id   41f6365abd540d0612086e22006430a6
#
_cell.length_a   1.000
_cell.length_b   1.000
_cell.length_c   1.000
_cell.angle_alpha   90.00
_cell.angle_beta   90.00
_cell.angle_gamma   90.00
#
_symmetry.space_group_name_H-M   'P 1'
#
loop_
_entity.id
_entity.type
_entity.pdbx_description
1 polymer ?
#
loop_
_entity_poly.entity_id
_entity_poly.type
_entity_poly.pdbx_seq_one_letter_code
_entity_poly.pdbx_strand_id
1 'polypeptide(L)'
;MKLGMVGLPNVGKSTLFNAITNAGAQSANYPFCTIEPNVGMVSVPDGRLEKLAEIYNPDKFTPAVIEFVDIAGLVKGASKGEGLGNKFLSNIREVDAIVHVVRCFESDDIIHVEGSVDPARDIETINLELIFSDIEMAQRRLDKTAKALKGDKSLQGEVDFLKRLIAHLENGLPARSVEINGETEQSVLDTTALLSAKPVIYACNMSEEDFTSGIESNKNYNAVKEIAEREKAEILPICASLEAEISGLSDEEKVMFLEELGLERSGLDRMIQKCYHLLGLISYLTAGKPEVRAWTIKQGTKAPQAAGKIHSDFERGFIRAEVINFDEFINECGGSMTAAKEKGLVRSEGKEYVMKDGDIVLFRFNV
;
A
#
# COMPACT_ATOMS: atom_id res chain seq x y z
N MET A 1 -8.63 -1.22 3.35
CA MET A 1 -7.71 -0.13 2.96
C MET A 1 -7.56 -0.17 1.47
N LYS A 2 -7.56 0.99 0.84
CA LYS A 2 -7.68 1.13 -0.61
C LYS A 2 -6.45 1.79 -1.22
N LEU A 3 -5.96 1.23 -2.31
CA LEU A 3 -4.87 1.77 -3.12
C LEU A 3 -5.44 2.28 -4.44
N GLY A 4 -5.19 3.54 -4.76
CA GLY A 4 -5.60 4.11 -6.04
C GLY A 4 -4.53 3.90 -7.11
N MET A 5 -4.84 3.19 -8.18
CA MET A 5 -3.95 3.10 -9.34
C MET A 5 -4.17 4.29 -10.26
N VAL A 6 -3.13 5.07 -10.46
CA VAL A 6 -3.15 6.26 -11.35
C VAL A 6 -2.08 6.14 -12.41
N GLY A 7 -2.22 6.88 -13.49
CA GLY A 7 -1.26 6.97 -14.59
C GLY A 7 -1.89 7.63 -15.80
N LEU A 8 -1.06 8.16 -16.67
CA LEU A 8 -1.49 8.71 -17.96
C LEU A 8 -2.04 7.61 -18.87
N PRO A 9 -2.76 7.94 -19.95
CA PRO A 9 -3.17 6.95 -20.94
C PRO A 9 -1.97 6.21 -21.55
N ASN A 10 -2.15 4.93 -21.87
CA ASN A 10 -1.17 4.06 -22.55
C ASN A 10 0.15 3.81 -21.79
N VAL A 11 0.14 3.92 -20.45
CA VAL A 11 1.29 3.57 -19.60
C VAL A 11 1.28 2.11 -19.10
N GLY A 12 0.23 1.32 -19.45
CA GLY A 12 0.06 -0.06 -18.98
C GLY A 12 -0.78 -0.20 -17.72
N LYS A 13 -1.43 0.88 -17.24
CA LYS A 13 -2.24 0.88 -16.01
C LYS A 13 -3.36 -0.17 -16.05
N SER A 14 -4.17 -0.20 -17.11
CA SER A 14 -5.29 -1.15 -17.23
C SER A 14 -4.80 -2.60 -17.37
N THR A 15 -3.68 -2.83 -18.05
CA THR A 15 -3.06 -4.15 -18.14
C THR A 15 -2.67 -4.66 -16.76
N LEU A 16 -1.99 -3.82 -15.99
CA LEU A 16 -1.57 -4.15 -14.63
C LEU A 16 -2.76 -4.34 -13.68
N PHE A 17 -3.79 -3.48 -13.79
CA PHE A 17 -5.01 -3.63 -12.99
C PHE A 17 -5.75 -4.93 -13.31
N ASN A 18 -5.85 -5.31 -14.58
CA ASN A 18 -6.46 -6.57 -15.00
C ASN A 18 -5.65 -7.78 -14.47
N ALA A 19 -4.33 -7.73 -14.52
CA ALA A 19 -3.47 -8.77 -13.94
C ALA A 19 -3.73 -8.94 -12.43
N ILE A 20 -3.85 -7.82 -11.69
CA ILE A 20 -4.20 -7.81 -10.27
C ILE A 20 -5.57 -8.47 -10.04
N THR A 21 -6.59 -8.07 -10.80
CA THR A 21 -7.96 -8.57 -10.62
C THR A 21 -8.09 -10.04 -11.00
N ASN A 22 -7.35 -10.51 -12.01
CA ASN A 22 -7.30 -11.92 -12.39
C ASN A 22 -6.66 -12.76 -11.28
N ALA A 23 -5.52 -12.32 -10.74
CA ALA A 23 -4.86 -12.97 -9.60
C ALA A 23 -5.78 -13.00 -8.36
N GLY A 24 -6.53 -11.92 -8.11
CA GLY A 24 -7.54 -11.85 -7.05
C GLY A 24 -8.71 -12.80 -7.26
N ALA A 25 -9.20 -12.96 -8.48
CA ALA A 25 -10.31 -13.84 -8.81
C ALA A 25 -9.97 -15.33 -8.62
N GLN A 26 -8.74 -15.73 -8.94
CA GLN A 26 -8.25 -17.10 -8.72
C GLN A 26 -8.10 -17.44 -7.22
N SER A 27 -7.75 -16.45 -6.41
CA SER A 27 -7.61 -16.63 -4.94
C SER A 27 -8.91 -16.44 -4.16
N ALA A 28 -9.98 -15.93 -4.79
CA ALA A 28 -11.20 -15.50 -4.12
C ALA A 28 -12.28 -16.58 -4.02
N ASN A 29 -12.16 -17.46 -3.03
CA ASN A 29 -13.31 -18.10 -2.39
C ASN A 29 -13.91 -17.19 -1.29
N TYR A 30 -13.99 -15.87 -1.51
CA TYR A 30 -14.58 -14.95 -0.54
C TYR A 30 -16.08 -14.76 -0.81
N PRO A 31 -16.97 -15.18 0.13
CA PRO A 31 -18.44 -15.19 -0.06
C PRO A 31 -19.08 -13.78 -0.10
N PHE A 32 -18.31 -12.68 0.00
CA PHE A 32 -18.84 -11.32 0.11
C PHE A 32 -18.18 -10.30 -0.86
N CYS A 33 -17.48 -10.75 -1.91
CA CYS A 33 -16.99 -9.82 -2.93
C CYS A 33 -18.14 -9.37 -3.82
N THR A 34 -18.70 -8.19 -3.54
CA THR A 34 -19.41 -7.42 -4.56
C THR A 34 -18.38 -6.97 -5.59
N ILE A 35 -18.55 -7.43 -6.84
CA ILE A 35 -17.74 -6.96 -7.98
C ILE A 35 -18.21 -5.54 -8.28
N GLU A 36 -17.58 -4.56 -7.65
CA GLU A 36 -17.73 -3.17 -8.06
C GLU A 36 -16.84 -2.96 -9.29
N PRO A 37 -17.34 -2.34 -10.36
CA PRO A 37 -16.49 -2.00 -11.51
C PRO A 37 -15.34 -1.10 -11.02
N ASN A 38 -14.13 -1.42 -11.45
CA ASN A 38 -12.86 -0.75 -11.11
C ASN A 38 -12.36 -0.95 -9.66
N VAL A 39 -12.82 -1.97 -8.93
CA VAL A 39 -12.26 -2.39 -7.63
C VAL A 39 -11.78 -3.83 -7.72
N GLY A 40 -10.51 -4.05 -7.40
CA GLY A 40 -9.89 -5.38 -7.31
C GLY A 40 -9.51 -5.70 -5.87
N MET A 41 -9.98 -6.82 -5.34
CA MET A 41 -9.51 -7.35 -4.04
C MET A 41 -8.45 -8.41 -4.28
N VAL A 42 -7.34 -8.30 -3.58
CA VAL A 42 -6.17 -9.15 -3.79
C VAL A 42 -5.66 -9.68 -2.46
N SER A 43 -5.33 -10.97 -2.44
CA SER A 43 -4.65 -11.59 -1.31
C SER A 43 -3.21 -11.09 -1.20
N VAL A 44 -2.77 -10.81 0.02
CA VAL A 44 -1.38 -10.45 0.29
C VAL A 44 -0.57 -11.74 0.39
N PRO A 45 0.41 -11.96 -0.50
CA PRO A 45 1.26 -13.13 -0.45
C PRO A 45 2.06 -13.17 0.86
N ASP A 46 1.93 -14.25 1.64
CA ASP A 46 2.62 -14.41 2.92
C ASP A 46 3.05 -15.88 3.12
N GLY A 47 4.31 -16.19 2.82
CA GLY A 47 4.87 -17.53 2.97
C GLY A 47 4.82 -18.08 4.40
N ARG A 48 4.68 -17.21 5.40
CA ARG A 48 4.50 -17.63 6.80
C ARG A 48 3.13 -18.29 7.01
N LEU A 49 2.10 -17.73 6.36
CA LEU A 49 0.75 -18.28 6.43
C LEU A 49 0.64 -19.63 5.71
N GLU A 50 1.30 -19.73 4.54
CA GLU A 50 1.40 -20.97 3.76
C GLU A 50 2.09 -22.07 4.58
N LYS A 51 3.21 -21.72 5.24
CA LYS A 51 3.93 -22.67 6.10
C LYS A 51 3.11 -23.14 7.29
N LEU A 52 2.31 -22.26 7.90
CA LEU A 52 1.37 -22.65 8.96
C LEU A 52 0.26 -23.56 8.41
N ALA A 53 -0.23 -23.33 7.19
CA ALA A 53 -1.21 -24.19 6.57
C ALA A 53 -0.68 -25.61 6.30
N GLU A 54 0.58 -25.74 5.88
CA GLU A 54 1.24 -27.06 5.76
C GLU A 54 1.29 -27.81 7.11
N ILE A 55 1.62 -27.10 8.20
CA ILE A 55 1.75 -27.69 9.54
C ILE A 55 0.38 -28.11 10.11
N TYR A 56 -0.61 -27.23 10.04
CA TYR A 56 -1.91 -27.44 10.69
C TYR A 56 -2.92 -28.17 9.81
N ASN A 57 -2.71 -28.23 8.49
CA ASN A 57 -3.65 -28.75 7.50
C ASN A 57 -5.08 -28.26 7.80
N PRO A 58 -5.34 -26.94 7.73
CA PRO A 58 -6.57 -26.33 8.21
C PRO A 58 -7.76 -26.61 7.28
N ASP A 59 -8.97 -26.56 7.85
CA ASP A 59 -10.21 -26.66 7.07
C ASP A 59 -10.44 -25.37 6.26
N LYS A 60 -9.88 -24.23 6.72
CA LYS A 60 -9.97 -22.94 6.06
C LYS A 60 -8.65 -22.19 6.08
N PHE A 61 -8.28 -21.62 4.92
CA PHE A 61 -7.10 -20.77 4.72
C PHE A 61 -7.57 -19.35 4.36
N THR A 62 -7.14 -18.34 5.15
CA THR A 62 -7.62 -16.96 4.99
C THR A 62 -6.45 -15.98 5.01
N PRO A 63 -5.89 -15.56 3.86
CA PRO A 63 -4.85 -14.55 3.78
C PRO A 63 -5.38 -13.15 4.11
N ALA A 64 -4.47 -12.22 4.38
CA ALA A 64 -4.77 -10.80 4.39
C ALA A 64 -5.16 -10.32 2.99
N VAL A 65 -5.98 -9.28 2.90
CA VAL A 65 -6.40 -8.70 1.62
C VAL A 65 -6.24 -7.18 1.60
N ILE A 66 -5.94 -6.64 0.41
CA ILE A 66 -5.98 -5.22 0.12
C ILE A 66 -6.83 -4.94 -1.12
N GLU A 67 -7.34 -3.72 -1.22
CA GLU A 67 -8.17 -3.28 -2.33
C GLU A 67 -7.38 -2.37 -3.26
N PHE A 68 -7.42 -2.65 -4.57
CA PHE A 68 -6.95 -1.76 -5.61
C PHE A 68 -8.15 -1.13 -6.31
N VAL A 69 -8.08 0.17 -6.56
CA VAL A 69 -9.10 0.93 -7.27
C VAL A 69 -8.48 1.49 -8.54
N ASP A 70 -9.02 1.12 -9.71
CA ASP A 70 -8.61 1.74 -10.96
C ASP A 70 -9.19 3.14 -11.07
N ILE A 71 -8.34 4.14 -10.93
CA ILE A 71 -8.72 5.55 -11.07
C ILE A 71 -8.53 5.95 -12.52
N ALA A 72 -9.62 6.34 -13.17
CA ALA A 72 -9.61 6.76 -14.57
C ALA A 72 -8.52 7.81 -14.82
N GLY A 73 -7.78 7.65 -15.91
CA GLY A 73 -6.62 8.47 -16.23
C GLY A 73 -6.92 9.96 -16.25
N LEU A 74 -5.94 10.72 -15.81
CA LEU A 74 -6.01 12.19 -15.76
C LEU A 74 -6.00 12.76 -17.18
N VAL A 75 -6.89 13.69 -17.45
CA VAL A 75 -6.80 14.61 -18.57
C VAL A 75 -6.27 15.93 -18.03
N LYS A 76 -5.24 16.50 -18.66
CA LYS A 76 -4.61 17.77 -18.29
C LYS A 76 -5.66 18.88 -18.04
N GLY A 77 -5.58 19.55 -16.88
CA GLY A 77 -6.53 20.59 -16.51
C GLY A 77 -7.66 20.13 -15.57
N ALA A 78 -7.51 18.99 -14.94
CA ALA A 78 -8.47 18.41 -14.00
C ALA A 78 -8.83 19.33 -12.82
N SER A 79 -7.88 20.12 -12.33
CA SER A 79 -8.06 21.07 -11.22
C SER A 79 -8.90 22.30 -11.60
N LYS A 80 -9.04 22.61 -12.89
CA LYS A 80 -9.78 23.78 -13.39
C LYS A 80 -11.29 23.59 -13.54
N GLY A 81 -11.85 22.48 -13.06
CA GLY A 81 -13.29 22.35 -12.80
C GLY A 81 -14.14 21.78 -13.93
N GLU A 82 -13.57 21.17 -14.95
CA GLU A 82 -14.36 20.47 -15.98
C GLU A 82 -14.50 18.97 -15.65
N GLY A 83 -15.67 18.58 -15.14
CA GLY A 83 -16.25 17.23 -14.99
C GLY A 83 -15.34 16.07 -14.58
N LEU A 84 -14.49 15.57 -15.48
CA LEU A 84 -13.64 14.39 -15.26
C LEU A 84 -12.53 14.62 -14.23
N GLY A 85 -12.01 15.84 -14.13
CA GLY A 85 -10.95 16.17 -13.19
C GLY A 85 -11.42 16.17 -11.74
N ASN A 86 -12.58 16.71 -11.45
CA ASN A 86 -13.14 16.66 -10.11
C ASN A 86 -13.43 15.23 -9.67
N LYS A 87 -13.83 14.35 -10.62
CA LYS A 87 -14.03 12.92 -10.33
C LYS A 87 -12.70 12.23 -10.00
N PHE A 88 -11.64 12.54 -10.72
CA PHE A 88 -10.28 12.02 -10.44
C PHE A 88 -9.84 12.42 -9.02
N LEU A 89 -9.89 13.71 -8.69
CA LEU A 89 -9.51 14.19 -7.35
C LEU A 89 -10.40 13.60 -6.24
N SER A 90 -11.70 13.39 -6.51
CA SER A 90 -12.61 12.72 -5.57
C SER A 90 -12.18 11.27 -5.32
N ASN A 91 -11.86 10.52 -6.38
CA ASN A 91 -11.42 9.14 -6.24
C ASN A 91 -10.08 9.06 -5.46
N ILE A 92 -9.14 10.00 -5.70
CA ILE A 92 -7.90 10.08 -4.92
C ILE A 92 -8.19 10.33 -3.44
N ARG A 93 -9.21 11.11 -3.08
CA ARG A 93 -9.57 11.35 -1.67
C ARG A 93 -9.97 10.07 -0.94
N GLU A 94 -10.61 9.14 -1.61
CA GLU A 94 -11.17 7.91 -1.04
C GLU A 94 -10.16 6.78 -0.81
N VAL A 95 -8.95 6.90 -1.38
CA VAL A 95 -7.90 5.89 -1.24
C VAL A 95 -6.87 6.28 -0.17
N ASP A 96 -6.20 5.28 0.40
CA ASP A 96 -5.24 5.48 1.50
C ASP A 96 -3.81 5.74 0.98
N ALA A 97 -3.45 5.21 -0.19
CA ALA A 97 -2.18 5.43 -0.87
C ALA A 97 -2.34 5.32 -2.40
N ILE A 98 -1.32 5.71 -3.14
CA ILE A 98 -1.33 5.81 -4.60
C ILE A 98 -0.29 4.84 -5.19
N VAL A 99 -0.72 4.03 -6.16
CA VAL A 99 0.16 3.31 -7.08
C VAL A 99 0.20 4.09 -8.38
N HIS A 100 1.29 4.81 -8.61
CA HIS A 100 1.48 5.61 -9.81
C HIS A 100 2.20 4.77 -10.88
N VAL A 101 1.46 4.30 -11.87
CA VAL A 101 2.01 3.54 -13.01
C VAL A 101 2.66 4.51 -13.97
N VAL A 102 3.96 4.34 -14.19
CA VAL A 102 4.79 5.21 -15.01
C VAL A 102 5.41 4.40 -16.14
N ARG A 103 5.26 4.89 -17.38
CA ARG A 103 5.83 4.22 -18.55
C ARG A 103 7.33 4.50 -18.63
N CYS A 104 8.14 3.45 -18.58
CA CYS A 104 9.59 3.51 -18.72
C CYS A 104 10.09 2.75 -19.96
N PHE A 105 9.20 2.05 -20.70
CA PHE A 105 9.52 1.31 -21.92
C PHE A 105 9.28 2.14 -23.17
N GLU A 106 10.07 1.93 -24.19
CA GLU A 106 9.86 2.46 -25.53
C GLU A 106 9.08 1.45 -26.38
N SER A 107 8.20 1.92 -27.26
CA SER A 107 7.45 1.09 -28.23
C SER A 107 6.94 1.96 -29.36
N ASP A 108 7.16 1.50 -30.58
CA ASP A 108 6.66 2.14 -31.79
C ASP A 108 5.16 1.87 -32.00
N ASP A 109 4.64 0.76 -31.44
CA ASP A 109 3.25 0.34 -31.60
C ASP A 109 2.31 1.02 -30.60
N ILE A 110 2.83 1.53 -29.47
CA ILE A 110 2.04 2.13 -28.40
C ILE A 110 2.34 3.63 -28.36
N ILE A 111 1.42 4.43 -28.89
CA ILE A 111 1.58 5.89 -28.92
C ILE A 111 1.49 6.46 -27.49
N HIS A 112 2.47 7.29 -27.12
CA HIS A 112 2.40 8.07 -25.88
C HIS A 112 1.50 9.30 -26.07
N VAL A 113 0.65 9.64 -25.08
CA VAL A 113 -0.30 10.76 -25.16
C VAL A 113 0.37 12.11 -25.42
N GLU A 114 1.59 12.32 -24.93
CA GLU A 114 2.40 13.54 -25.14
C GLU A 114 3.42 13.38 -26.29
N GLY A 115 3.33 12.33 -27.11
CA GLY A 115 4.17 12.08 -28.29
C GLY A 115 5.57 11.51 -28.00
N SER A 116 6.04 11.53 -26.77
CA SER A 116 7.34 10.95 -26.36
C SER A 116 7.24 10.38 -24.94
N VAL A 117 8.05 9.37 -24.65
CA VAL A 117 8.17 8.83 -23.28
C VAL A 117 9.06 9.77 -22.46
N ASP A 118 8.50 10.31 -21.40
CA ASP A 118 9.20 11.18 -20.44
C ASP A 118 8.56 10.98 -19.04
N PRO A 119 9.08 10.04 -18.27
CA PRO A 119 8.51 9.71 -16.96
C PRO A 119 8.50 10.87 -15.98
N ALA A 120 9.51 11.75 -16.03
CA ALA A 120 9.58 12.90 -15.15
C ALA A 120 8.43 13.88 -15.39
N ARG A 121 8.19 14.24 -16.66
CA ARG A 121 7.04 15.05 -17.10
C ARG A 121 5.71 14.42 -16.72
N ASP A 122 5.58 13.10 -16.90
CA ASP A 122 4.33 12.38 -16.64
C ASP A 122 4.00 12.38 -15.14
N ILE A 123 5.01 12.18 -14.29
CA ILE A 123 4.89 12.28 -12.82
C ILE A 123 4.52 13.70 -12.42
N GLU A 124 5.24 14.69 -12.94
CA GLU A 124 4.98 16.11 -12.65
C GLU A 124 3.56 16.51 -13.02
N THR A 125 3.05 16.05 -14.17
CA THR A 125 1.68 16.33 -14.62
C THR A 125 0.64 15.88 -13.58
N ILE A 126 0.76 14.67 -13.04
CA ILE A 126 -0.17 14.15 -12.03
C ILE A 126 0.05 14.87 -10.68
N ASN A 127 1.31 15.06 -10.27
CA ASN A 127 1.62 15.74 -9.02
C ASN A 127 1.06 17.17 -9.00
N LEU A 128 1.19 17.93 -10.06
CA LEU A 128 0.70 19.32 -10.15
C LEU A 128 -0.82 19.40 -9.96
N GLU A 129 -1.60 18.45 -10.51
CA GLU A 129 -3.05 18.45 -10.31
C GLU A 129 -3.44 18.20 -8.84
N LEU A 130 -2.71 17.32 -8.13
CA LEU A 130 -2.91 17.11 -6.70
C LEU A 130 -2.49 18.34 -5.89
N ILE A 131 -1.35 18.94 -6.23
CA ILE A 131 -0.79 20.11 -5.58
C ILE A 131 -1.73 21.33 -5.70
N PHE A 132 -2.32 21.58 -6.87
CA PHE A 132 -3.27 22.69 -7.03
C PHE A 132 -4.50 22.55 -6.12
N SER A 133 -5.04 21.33 -6.00
CA SER A 133 -6.11 21.05 -5.04
C SER A 133 -5.67 21.29 -3.59
N ASP A 134 -4.43 20.93 -3.28
CA ASP A 134 -3.89 21.02 -1.92
C ASP A 134 -3.57 22.46 -1.51
N ILE A 135 -3.09 23.31 -2.43
CA ILE A 135 -2.88 24.75 -2.19
C ILE A 135 -4.20 25.39 -1.75
N GLU A 136 -5.31 25.12 -2.46
CA GLU A 136 -6.61 25.66 -2.08
C GLU A 136 -7.05 25.16 -0.68
N MET A 137 -6.82 23.91 -0.38
CA MET A 137 -7.17 23.33 0.92
C MET A 137 -6.35 23.93 2.05
N ALA A 138 -5.04 24.02 1.87
CA ALA A 138 -4.11 24.60 2.83
C ALA A 138 -4.40 26.10 3.06
N GLN A 139 -4.72 26.86 1.98
CA GLN A 139 -5.06 28.28 2.08
C GLN A 139 -6.34 28.49 2.90
N ARG A 140 -7.40 27.72 2.63
CA ARG A 140 -8.66 27.79 3.41
C ARG A 140 -8.40 27.50 4.91
N ARG A 141 -7.56 26.51 5.22
CA ARG A 141 -7.19 26.20 6.61
C ARG A 141 -6.40 27.35 7.22
N LEU A 142 -5.40 27.88 6.50
CA LEU A 142 -4.60 29.02 6.94
C LEU A 142 -5.47 30.22 7.30
N ASP A 143 -6.41 30.60 6.41
CA ASP A 143 -7.33 31.74 6.63
C ASP A 143 -8.19 31.57 7.89
N LYS A 144 -8.66 30.34 8.14
CA LYS A 144 -9.44 30.00 9.34
C LYS A 144 -8.56 30.08 10.60
N THR A 145 -7.39 29.45 10.59
CA THR A 145 -6.45 29.39 11.74
C THR A 145 -5.90 30.77 12.05
N ALA A 146 -5.54 31.58 11.04
CA ALA A 146 -5.06 32.95 11.22
C ALA A 146 -6.13 33.88 11.85
N LYS A 147 -7.41 33.66 11.59
CA LYS A 147 -8.49 34.39 12.30
C LYS A 147 -8.58 33.94 13.75
N ALA A 148 -8.48 32.66 14.02
CA ALA A 148 -8.52 32.10 15.39
C ALA A 148 -7.29 32.51 16.23
N LEU A 149 -6.12 32.68 15.61
CA LEU A 149 -4.87 33.11 16.24
C LEU A 149 -5.02 34.44 17.02
N LYS A 150 -5.95 35.32 16.60
CA LYS A 150 -6.22 36.60 17.31
C LYS A 150 -6.71 36.38 18.75
N GLY A 151 -7.40 35.26 19.01
CA GLY A 151 -7.88 34.87 20.33
C GLY A 151 -7.04 33.80 21.02
N ASP A 152 -6.28 33.02 20.27
CA ASP A 152 -5.50 31.87 20.78
C ASP A 152 -4.10 31.86 20.17
N LYS A 153 -3.13 32.34 20.94
CA LYS A 153 -1.72 32.41 20.51
C LYS A 153 -1.03 31.04 20.35
N SER A 154 -1.60 29.96 20.89
CA SER A 154 -1.06 28.60 20.75
C SER A 154 -1.08 28.12 19.29
N LEU A 155 -1.92 28.71 18.44
CA LEU A 155 -2.06 28.40 17.03
C LEU A 155 -0.94 28.97 16.13
N GLN A 156 0.03 29.73 16.70
CA GLN A 156 1.09 30.34 15.90
C GLN A 156 1.90 29.30 15.12
N GLY A 157 2.26 28.16 15.74
CA GLY A 157 2.99 27.08 15.09
C GLY A 157 2.26 26.48 13.91
N GLU A 158 0.92 26.29 14.01
CA GLU A 158 0.09 25.82 12.90
C GLU A 158 0.07 26.83 11.74
N VAL A 159 -0.07 28.14 12.03
CA VAL A 159 -0.04 29.18 11.00
C VAL A 159 1.30 29.23 10.27
N ASP A 160 2.41 29.13 10.99
CA ASP A 160 3.75 29.20 10.40
C ASP A 160 4.02 27.94 9.53
N PHE A 161 3.61 26.76 9.99
CA PHE A 161 3.69 25.55 9.20
C PHE A 161 2.84 25.62 7.92
N LEU A 162 1.58 26.07 8.01
CA LEU A 162 0.70 26.19 6.83
C LEU A 162 1.26 27.15 5.79
N LYS A 163 1.89 28.26 6.18
CA LYS A 163 2.56 29.18 5.25
C LYS A 163 3.76 28.50 4.57
N ARG A 164 4.57 27.74 5.32
CA ARG A 164 5.71 26.99 4.78
C ARG A 164 5.24 25.89 3.85
N LEU A 165 4.17 25.17 4.20
CA LEU A 165 3.56 24.14 3.36
C LEU A 165 3.03 24.72 2.04
N ILE A 166 2.33 25.84 2.07
CA ILE A 166 1.83 26.52 0.85
C ILE A 166 3.00 26.93 -0.05
N ALA A 167 4.04 27.55 0.50
CA ALA A 167 5.23 27.91 -0.26
C ALA A 167 5.94 26.67 -0.87
N HIS A 168 5.97 25.53 -0.15
CA HIS A 168 6.50 24.28 -0.65
C HIS A 168 5.68 23.75 -1.85
N LEU A 169 4.35 23.76 -1.73
CA LEU A 169 3.42 23.36 -2.80
C LEU A 169 3.51 24.30 -4.02
N GLU A 170 3.60 25.62 -3.83
CA GLU A 170 3.77 26.61 -4.91
C GLU A 170 5.07 26.43 -5.70
N ASN A 171 6.10 25.82 -5.10
CA ASN A 171 7.32 25.41 -5.78
C ASN A 171 7.18 24.08 -6.56
N GLY A 172 5.97 23.53 -6.68
CA GLY A 172 5.68 22.28 -7.40
C GLY A 172 6.09 21.02 -6.64
N LEU A 173 6.35 21.12 -5.33
CA LEU A 173 6.76 19.99 -4.49
C LEU A 173 5.55 19.41 -3.75
N PRO A 174 5.32 18.08 -3.77
CA PRO A 174 4.17 17.47 -3.12
C PRO A 174 4.27 17.53 -1.60
N ALA A 175 3.12 17.58 -0.91
CA ALA A 175 3.07 17.71 0.55
C ALA A 175 3.82 16.61 1.30
N ARG A 176 3.90 15.37 0.74
CA ARG A 176 4.65 14.23 1.32
C ARG A 176 6.15 14.49 1.46
N SER A 177 6.71 15.42 0.68
CA SER A 177 8.14 15.78 0.73
C SER A 177 8.46 16.96 1.65
N VAL A 178 7.44 17.58 2.28
CA VAL A 178 7.67 18.69 3.21
C VAL A 178 8.41 18.20 4.45
N GLU A 179 9.34 19.01 4.94
CA GLU A 179 10.05 18.73 6.20
C GLU A 179 9.13 18.99 7.40
N ILE A 180 9.07 18.06 8.35
CA ILE A 180 8.24 18.14 9.54
C ILE A 180 9.12 18.34 10.77
N ASN A 181 8.83 19.39 11.53
CA ASN A 181 9.56 19.77 12.74
C ASN A 181 8.65 19.61 13.99
N GLY A 182 8.45 18.37 14.39
CA GLY A 182 7.72 18.03 15.63
C GLY A 182 6.25 17.65 15.44
N GLU A 183 5.63 17.27 16.56
CA GLU A 183 4.29 16.65 16.60
C GLU A 183 3.17 17.59 16.11
N THR A 184 3.30 18.91 16.39
CA THR A 184 2.29 19.88 15.96
C THR A 184 2.17 19.94 14.45
N GLU A 185 3.31 20.04 13.73
CA GLU A 185 3.33 20.09 12.27
C GLU A 185 2.82 18.76 11.66
N GLN A 186 3.23 17.62 12.24
CA GLN A 186 2.73 16.30 11.82
C GLN A 186 1.21 16.24 11.98
N SER A 187 0.67 16.66 13.11
CA SER A 187 -0.78 16.68 13.35
C SER A 187 -1.52 17.59 12.37
N VAL A 188 -0.94 18.74 12.02
CA VAL A 188 -1.52 19.63 11.01
C VAL A 188 -1.53 18.98 9.63
N LEU A 189 -0.44 18.33 9.23
CA LEU A 189 -0.35 17.61 7.96
C LEU A 189 -1.40 16.48 7.90
N ASP A 190 -1.48 15.64 8.93
CA ASP A 190 -2.37 14.48 9.01
C ASP A 190 -3.85 14.89 8.98
N THR A 191 -4.18 16.04 9.58
CA THR A 191 -5.56 16.53 9.67
C THR A 191 -6.00 17.44 8.51
N THR A 192 -5.09 17.82 7.60
CA THR A 192 -5.42 18.71 6.47
C THR A 192 -5.98 17.96 5.25
N ALA A 193 -6.06 16.64 5.26
CA ALA A 193 -6.62 15.82 4.17
C ALA A 193 -6.06 16.15 2.77
N LEU A 194 -4.75 16.40 2.67
CA LEU A 194 -4.05 16.72 1.44
C LEU A 194 -3.90 15.49 0.54
N LEU A 195 -4.06 15.68 -0.76
CA LEU A 195 -3.97 14.60 -1.74
C LEU A 195 -2.51 14.23 -2.04
N SER A 196 -1.64 15.23 -2.17
CA SER A 196 -0.21 15.03 -2.42
C SER A 196 0.59 14.63 -1.16
N ALA A 197 -0.07 14.58 0.02
CA ALA A 197 0.51 14.00 1.23
C ALA A 197 0.39 12.48 1.29
N LYS A 198 -0.49 11.88 0.47
CA LYS A 198 -0.66 10.43 0.46
C LYS A 198 0.63 9.71 0.09
N PRO A 199 0.93 8.55 0.73
CA PRO A 199 2.05 7.70 0.33
C PRO A 199 1.92 7.28 -1.13
N VAL A 200 3.04 7.23 -1.85
CA VAL A 200 3.10 6.87 -3.27
C VAL A 200 4.13 5.78 -3.49
N ILE A 201 3.79 4.81 -4.34
CA ILE A 201 4.73 3.91 -4.98
C ILE A 201 4.71 4.15 -6.48
N TYR A 202 5.89 4.38 -7.08
CA TYR A 202 6.07 4.48 -8.53
C TYR A 202 6.26 3.08 -9.11
N ALA A 203 5.23 2.56 -9.78
CA ALA A 203 5.29 1.31 -10.54
C ALA A 203 5.84 1.61 -11.93
N CYS A 204 7.15 1.43 -12.12
CA CYS A 204 7.84 1.69 -13.37
C CYS A 204 7.57 0.55 -14.34
N ASN A 205 6.67 0.76 -15.31
CA ASN A 205 6.35 -0.23 -16.31
C ASN A 205 7.46 -0.26 -17.37
N MET A 206 8.21 -1.35 -17.40
CA MET A 206 9.40 -1.59 -18.21
C MET A 206 9.14 -2.69 -19.23
N SER A 207 10.00 -2.80 -20.25
CA SER A 207 9.98 -3.94 -21.18
C SER A 207 10.62 -5.18 -20.55
N GLU A 208 10.36 -6.35 -21.12
CA GLU A 208 11.03 -7.61 -20.72
C GLU A 208 12.54 -7.54 -20.94
N GLU A 209 12.97 -6.87 -22.03
CA GLU A 209 14.38 -6.69 -22.36
C GLU A 209 15.13 -5.90 -21.27
N ASP A 210 14.48 -4.94 -20.62
CA ASP A 210 15.08 -4.17 -19.50
C ASP A 210 15.43 -5.07 -18.32
N PHE A 211 14.66 -6.14 -18.06
CA PHE A 211 14.95 -7.09 -16.99
C PHE A 211 16.13 -8.01 -17.32
N THR A 212 16.31 -8.36 -18.59
CA THR A 212 17.43 -9.20 -19.03
C THR A 212 18.72 -8.42 -19.21
N SER A 213 18.64 -7.17 -19.67
CA SER A 213 19.82 -6.29 -19.89
C SER A 213 20.28 -5.54 -18.64
N GLY A 214 19.48 -5.55 -17.58
CA GLY A 214 19.72 -4.87 -16.32
C GLY A 214 18.97 -3.56 -16.20
N ILE A 215 18.10 -3.48 -15.20
CA ILE A 215 17.15 -2.38 -14.93
C ILE A 215 17.86 -1.02 -14.81
N GLU A 216 19.03 -0.98 -14.21
CA GLU A 216 19.82 0.24 -13.99
C GLU A 216 20.37 0.84 -15.30
N SER A 217 20.32 0.13 -16.43
CA SER A 217 20.68 0.66 -17.73
C SER A 217 19.58 1.54 -18.35
N ASN A 218 18.35 1.41 -17.89
CA ASN A 218 17.20 2.14 -18.40
C ASN A 218 17.18 3.58 -17.85
N LYS A 219 17.34 4.57 -18.75
CA LYS A 219 17.39 6.00 -18.41
C LYS A 219 16.07 6.51 -17.81
N ASN A 220 14.95 6.01 -18.29
CA ASN A 220 13.62 6.39 -17.83
C ASN A 220 13.38 5.91 -16.40
N TYR A 221 13.82 4.69 -16.08
CA TYR A 221 13.79 4.18 -14.71
C TYR A 221 14.65 5.01 -13.76
N ASN A 222 15.87 5.37 -14.18
CA ASN A 222 16.76 6.17 -13.36
C ASN A 222 16.20 7.57 -13.07
N ALA A 223 15.52 8.19 -14.05
CA ALA A 223 14.84 9.47 -13.83
C ALA A 223 13.72 9.36 -12.77
N VAL A 224 12.94 8.27 -12.79
CA VAL A 224 11.91 8.02 -11.74
C VAL A 224 12.56 7.77 -10.39
N LYS A 225 13.69 7.05 -10.34
CA LYS A 225 14.44 6.77 -9.11
C LYS A 225 14.89 8.05 -8.40
N GLU A 226 15.44 9.01 -9.14
CA GLU A 226 15.83 10.33 -8.60
C GLU A 226 14.63 11.09 -8.02
N ILE A 227 13.47 11.03 -8.69
CA ILE A 227 12.25 11.67 -8.20
C ILE A 227 11.77 10.97 -6.91
N ALA A 228 11.74 9.64 -6.90
CA ALA A 228 11.31 8.85 -5.76
C ALA A 228 12.17 9.13 -4.51
N GLU A 229 13.49 9.20 -4.68
CA GLU A 229 14.42 9.54 -3.59
C GLU A 229 14.15 10.95 -3.03
N ARG A 230 13.95 11.94 -3.89
CA ARG A 230 13.62 13.31 -3.48
C ARG A 230 12.30 13.41 -2.74
N GLU A 231 11.29 12.62 -3.16
CA GLU A 231 9.94 12.64 -2.58
C GLU A 231 9.77 11.65 -1.43
N LYS A 232 10.81 10.88 -1.09
CA LYS A 232 10.75 9.77 -0.12
C LYS A 232 9.66 8.75 -0.47
N ALA A 233 9.46 8.51 -1.76
CA ALA A 233 8.50 7.57 -2.30
C ALA A 233 9.14 6.20 -2.59
N GLU A 234 8.33 5.14 -2.57
CA GLU A 234 8.76 3.81 -2.99
C GLU A 234 8.83 3.71 -4.52
N ILE A 235 9.72 2.87 -5.02
CA ILE A 235 9.83 2.56 -6.45
C ILE A 235 9.83 1.05 -6.67
N LEU A 236 9.18 0.61 -7.75
CA LEU A 236 9.13 -0.79 -8.15
C LEU A 236 9.21 -0.92 -9.67
N PRO A 237 10.24 -1.58 -10.23
CA PRO A 237 10.23 -2.00 -11.62
C PRO A 237 9.29 -3.20 -11.82
N ILE A 238 8.43 -3.11 -12.83
CA ILE A 238 7.43 -4.13 -13.17
C ILE A 238 7.26 -4.18 -14.69
N CYS A 239 6.94 -5.34 -15.25
CA CYS A 239 6.58 -5.50 -16.66
C CYS A 239 5.11 -5.92 -16.73
N ALA A 240 4.23 -4.99 -17.13
CA ALA A 240 2.79 -5.23 -17.12
C ALA A 240 2.35 -6.33 -18.10
N SER A 241 3.03 -6.52 -19.23
CA SER A 241 2.77 -7.62 -20.15
C SER A 241 3.09 -8.97 -19.53
N LEU A 242 4.27 -9.09 -18.93
CA LEU A 242 4.70 -10.30 -18.24
C LEU A 242 3.78 -10.67 -17.07
N GLU A 243 3.37 -9.68 -16.27
CA GLU A 243 2.43 -9.91 -15.17
C GLU A 243 1.04 -10.36 -15.66
N ALA A 244 0.60 -9.84 -16.81
CA ALA A 244 -0.65 -10.27 -17.42
C ALA A 244 -0.58 -11.74 -17.89
N GLU A 245 0.55 -12.18 -18.44
CA GLU A 245 0.79 -13.57 -18.80
C GLU A 245 0.82 -14.47 -17.57
N ILE A 246 1.62 -14.13 -16.56
CA ILE A 246 1.71 -14.88 -15.30
C ILE A 246 0.35 -15.02 -14.61
N SER A 247 -0.47 -13.96 -14.63
CA SER A 247 -1.80 -13.98 -14.01
C SER A 247 -2.80 -14.94 -14.64
N GLY A 248 -2.53 -15.40 -15.88
CA GLY A 248 -3.34 -16.39 -16.61
C GLY A 248 -2.91 -17.84 -16.39
N LEU A 249 -1.76 -18.08 -15.76
CA LEU A 249 -1.21 -19.42 -15.54
C LEU A 249 -1.81 -20.08 -14.29
N SER A 250 -1.83 -21.43 -14.29
CA SER A 250 -2.07 -22.20 -13.06
C SER A 250 -0.93 -22.03 -12.06
N ASP A 251 -1.14 -22.38 -10.80
CA ASP A 251 -0.11 -22.24 -9.76
C ASP A 251 1.16 -23.03 -10.09
N GLU A 252 1.01 -24.24 -10.68
CA GLU A 252 2.14 -25.08 -11.10
C GLU A 252 2.91 -24.45 -12.26
N GLU A 253 2.22 -23.94 -13.29
CA GLU A 253 2.82 -23.25 -14.41
C GLU A 253 3.49 -21.94 -13.99
N LYS A 254 2.90 -21.20 -13.06
CA LYS A 254 3.46 -19.96 -12.49
C LYS A 254 4.82 -20.23 -11.83
N VAL A 255 4.93 -21.29 -11.03
CA VAL A 255 6.20 -21.66 -10.38
C VAL A 255 7.26 -21.98 -11.42
N MET A 256 6.95 -22.83 -12.40
CA MET A 256 7.89 -23.20 -13.47
C MET A 256 8.34 -21.98 -14.28
N PHE A 257 7.42 -21.09 -14.61
CA PHE A 257 7.70 -19.88 -15.38
C PHE A 257 8.60 -18.89 -14.60
N LEU A 258 8.35 -18.70 -13.32
CA LEU A 258 9.19 -17.86 -12.47
C LEU A 258 10.60 -18.45 -12.30
N GLU A 259 10.73 -19.78 -12.15
CA GLU A 259 12.03 -20.47 -12.08
C GLU A 259 12.82 -20.29 -13.38
N GLU A 260 12.18 -20.40 -14.56
CA GLU A 260 12.82 -20.19 -15.86
C GLU A 260 13.37 -18.75 -16.00
N LEU A 261 12.65 -17.77 -15.44
CA LEU A 261 13.08 -16.38 -15.41
C LEU A 261 14.10 -16.07 -14.29
N GLY A 262 14.40 -17.01 -13.41
CA GLY A 262 15.27 -16.83 -12.25
C GLY A 262 14.65 -15.88 -11.19
N LEU A 263 13.32 -15.80 -11.13
CA LEU A 263 12.57 -14.96 -10.20
C LEU A 263 11.96 -15.81 -9.07
N GLU A 264 12.14 -15.38 -7.84
CA GLU A 264 11.50 -16.03 -6.68
C GLU A 264 9.99 -15.71 -6.60
N ARG A 265 9.57 -14.53 -7.08
CA ARG A 265 8.20 -14.02 -7.00
C ARG A 265 7.90 -13.13 -8.20
N SER A 266 6.62 -13.04 -8.57
CA SER A 266 6.16 -12.12 -9.61
C SER A 266 6.35 -10.65 -9.19
N GLY A 267 6.41 -9.75 -10.16
CA GLY A 267 6.42 -8.32 -9.88
C GLY A 267 5.15 -7.86 -9.18
N LEU A 268 4.03 -8.51 -9.50
CA LEU A 268 2.73 -8.26 -8.88
C LEU A 268 2.75 -8.62 -7.39
N ASP A 269 3.28 -9.79 -7.02
CA ASP A 269 3.41 -10.21 -5.61
C ASP A 269 4.28 -9.23 -4.82
N ARG A 270 5.39 -8.78 -5.41
CA ARG A 270 6.27 -7.76 -4.82
C ARG A 270 5.55 -6.41 -4.65
N MET A 271 4.74 -6.01 -5.65
CA MET A 271 3.96 -4.78 -5.58
C MET A 271 2.93 -4.83 -4.46
N ILE A 272 2.19 -5.93 -4.34
CA ILE A 272 1.18 -6.12 -3.29
C ILE A 272 1.81 -6.03 -1.91
N GLN A 273 2.95 -6.69 -1.68
CA GLN A 273 3.68 -6.63 -0.42
C GLN A 273 4.20 -5.22 -0.12
N LYS A 274 4.82 -4.54 -1.10
CA LYS A 274 5.29 -3.16 -0.92
C LYS A 274 4.13 -2.22 -0.60
N CYS A 275 3.00 -2.35 -1.29
CA CYS A 275 1.79 -1.57 -1.01
C CYS A 275 1.24 -1.82 0.40
N TYR A 276 1.28 -3.06 0.88
CA TYR A 276 0.86 -3.42 2.22
C TYR A 276 1.71 -2.72 3.29
N HIS A 277 3.03 -2.73 3.11
CA HIS A 277 3.96 -2.02 3.99
C HIS A 277 3.86 -0.50 3.88
N LEU A 278 3.67 0.03 2.67
CA LEU A 278 3.47 1.47 2.43
C LEU A 278 2.27 2.03 3.22
N LEU A 279 1.23 1.21 3.38
CA LEU A 279 0.06 1.55 4.19
C LEU A 279 0.31 1.42 5.71
N GLY A 280 1.52 1.08 6.13
CA GLY A 280 1.87 0.83 7.53
C GLY A 280 1.13 -0.38 8.12
N LEU A 281 0.81 -1.37 7.27
CA LEU A 281 0.11 -2.58 7.68
C LEU A 281 1.07 -3.68 8.06
N ILE A 282 0.65 -4.47 9.05
CA ILE A 282 1.30 -5.70 9.47
C ILE A 282 0.24 -6.79 9.66
N SER A 283 0.68 -8.04 9.63
CA SER A 283 -0.18 -9.19 9.88
C SER A 283 0.22 -9.92 11.15
N TYR A 284 -0.73 -10.11 12.08
CA TYR A 284 -0.60 -11.18 13.06
C TYR A 284 -1.36 -12.42 12.58
N LEU A 285 -0.97 -13.59 13.05
CA LEU A 285 -1.42 -14.87 12.57
C LEU A 285 -2.17 -15.63 13.65
N THR A 286 -3.24 -16.30 13.28
CA THR A 286 -3.90 -17.32 14.11
C THR A 286 -3.82 -18.65 13.38
N ALA A 287 -3.40 -19.69 14.08
CA ALA A 287 -3.17 -20.99 13.46
C ALA A 287 -3.81 -22.12 14.28
N GLY A 288 -4.59 -22.93 13.60
CA GLY A 288 -5.25 -24.10 14.17
C GLY A 288 -5.96 -24.93 13.10
N LYS A 289 -6.42 -26.13 13.48
CA LYS A 289 -7.13 -27.03 12.56
C LYS A 289 -8.36 -26.41 11.91
N PRO A 290 -9.21 -25.60 12.60
CA PRO A 290 -10.38 -24.99 11.95
C PRO A 290 -10.00 -23.91 10.92
N GLU A 291 -8.99 -23.09 11.21
CA GLU A 291 -8.58 -22.00 10.33
C GLU A 291 -7.12 -21.60 10.60
N VAL A 292 -6.40 -21.32 9.51
CA VAL A 292 -5.16 -20.54 9.50
C VAL A 292 -5.46 -19.22 8.82
N ARG A 293 -5.19 -18.10 9.55
CA ARG A 293 -5.60 -16.78 9.08
C ARG A 293 -4.58 -15.70 9.41
N ALA A 294 -4.36 -14.78 8.45
CA ALA A 294 -3.65 -13.53 8.64
C ALA A 294 -4.64 -12.39 8.93
N TRP A 295 -4.36 -11.63 9.98
CA TRP A 295 -5.19 -10.52 10.42
C TRP A 295 -4.45 -9.20 10.22
N THR A 296 -5.03 -8.33 9.40
CA THR A 296 -4.46 -7.03 9.07
C THR A 296 -4.69 -6.02 10.19
N ILE A 297 -3.61 -5.42 10.67
CA ILE A 297 -3.62 -4.32 11.63
C ILE A 297 -2.62 -3.23 11.20
N LYS A 298 -2.75 -2.03 11.74
CA LYS A 298 -1.72 -0.99 11.58
C LYS A 298 -0.54 -1.27 12.50
N GLN A 299 0.65 -0.95 12.05
CA GLN A 299 1.84 -0.93 12.89
C GLN A 299 1.60 -0.05 14.12
N GLY A 300 2.04 -0.49 15.29
CA GLY A 300 1.77 0.20 16.57
C GLY A 300 0.46 -0.18 17.25
N THR A 301 -0.38 -1.04 16.64
CA THR A 301 -1.62 -1.53 17.26
C THR A 301 -1.32 -2.37 18.49
N LYS A 302 -2.01 -2.11 19.61
CA LYS A 302 -1.89 -2.89 20.85
C LYS A 302 -2.77 -4.16 20.81
N ALA A 303 -2.42 -5.14 21.66
CA ALA A 303 -3.08 -6.44 21.71
C ALA A 303 -4.62 -6.40 21.88
N PRO A 304 -5.23 -5.55 22.72
CA PRO A 304 -6.68 -5.47 22.80
C PRO A 304 -7.35 -5.06 21.49
N GLN A 305 -6.83 -4.02 20.81
CA GLN A 305 -7.36 -3.56 19.52
C GLN A 305 -7.15 -4.60 18.42
N ALA A 306 -6.01 -5.33 18.46
CA ALA A 306 -5.78 -6.45 17.56
C ALA A 306 -6.81 -7.58 17.79
N ALA A 307 -7.11 -7.93 19.04
CA ALA A 307 -8.16 -8.88 19.39
C ALA A 307 -9.54 -8.42 18.89
N GLY A 308 -9.81 -7.12 18.91
CA GLY A 308 -11.01 -6.48 18.38
C GLY A 308 -11.21 -6.69 16.87
N LYS A 309 -10.14 -6.97 16.12
CA LYS A 309 -10.24 -7.35 14.70
C LYS A 309 -10.91 -8.71 14.48
N ILE A 310 -10.81 -9.60 15.46
CA ILE A 310 -11.50 -10.90 15.44
C ILE A 310 -12.98 -10.70 15.78
N HIS A 311 -13.22 -10.05 16.93
CA HIS A 311 -14.57 -9.73 17.40
C HIS A 311 -14.51 -8.63 18.47
N SER A 312 -15.51 -7.74 18.52
CA SER A 312 -15.59 -6.66 19.51
C SER A 312 -15.58 -7.16 20.97
N ASP A 313 -16.12 -8.35 21.22
CA ASP A 313 -16.11 -8.97 22.54
C ASP A 313 -14.69 -9.34 22.99
N PHE A 314 -13.81 -9.72 22.08
CA PHE A 314 -12.41 -10.02 22.39
C PHE A 314 -11.66 -8.78 22.87
N GLU A 315 -11.97 -7.61 22.33
CA GLU A 315 -11.41 -6.34 22.79
C GLU A 315 -11.94 -5.97 24.18
N ARG A 316 -13.27 -6.02 24.36
CA ARG A 316 -13.92 -5.66 25.65
C ARG A 316 -13.48 -6.58 26.79
N GLY A 317 -13.51 -7.89 26.53
CA GLY A 317 -13.17 -8.92 27.50
C GLY A 317 -11.70 -9.31 27.55
N PHE A 318 -10.80 -8.54 26.91
CA PHE A 318 -9.38 -8.90 26.79
C PHE A 318 -8.72 -9.12 28.16
N ILE A 319 -8.12 -10.29 28.34
CA ILE A 319 -7.34 -10.65 29.52
C ILE A 319 -5.85 -10.60 29.20
N ARG A 320 -5.40 -11.37 28.20
CA ARG A 320 -4.01 -11.47 27.76
C ARG A 320 -3.93 -12.06 26.36
N ALA A 321 -2.78 -11.90 25.72
CA ALA A 321 -2.40 -12.58 24.49
C ALA A 321 -1.28 -13.59 24.78
N GLU A 322 -1.44 -14.83 24.31
CA GLU A 322 -0.36 -15.81 24.26
C GLU A 322 0.29 -15.65 22.89
N VAL A 323 1.55 -15.22 22.85
CA VAL A 323 2.25 -14.77 21.63
C VAL A 323 3.55 -15.53 21.45
N ILE A 324 3.79 -16.00 20.25
CA ILE A 324 5.11 -16.47 19.79
C ILE A 324 5.42 -15.90 18.42
N ASN A 325 6.66 -15.49 18.18
CA ASN A 325 7.08 -15.03 16.86
C ASN A 325 7.12 -16.21 15.88
N PHE A 326 6.79 -15.98 14.60
CA PHE A 326 6.77 -17.00 13.57
C PHE A 326 8.14 -17.69 13.40
N ASP A 327 9.22 -16.91 13.35
CA ASP A 327 10.57 -17.46 13.15
C ASP A 327 11.01 -18.32 14.34
N GLU A 328 10.72 -17.88 15.57
CA GLU A 328 10.95 -18.69 16.79
C GLU A 328 10.13 -19.98 16.77
N PHE A 329 8.87 -19.90 16.31
CA PHE A 329 7.96 -21.05 16.21
C PHE A 329 8.47 -22.10 15.23
N ILE A 330 8.98 -21.69 14.07
CA ILE A 330 9.51 -22.60 13.06
C ILE A 330 10.91 -23.10 13.44
N ASN A 331 11.84 -22.20 13.67
CA ASN A 331 13.25 -22.53 13.79
C ASN A 331 13.58 -23.21 15.11
N GLU A 332 12.98 -22.75 16.22
CA GLU A 332 13.28 -23.28 17.56
C GLU A 332 12.36 -24.45 17.95
N CYS A 333 11.11 -24.45 17.44
CA CYS A 333 10.10 -25.40 17.89
C CYS A 333 9.66 -26.40 16.80
N GLY A 334 10.19 -26.28 15.59
CA GLY A 334 9.83 -27.16 14.47
C GLY A 334 8.33 -27.11 14.12
N GLY A 335 7.68 -25.97 14.36
CA GLY A 335 6.23 -25.81 14.14
C GLY A 335 5.34 -26.49 15.18
N SER A 336 5.86 -26.86 16.35
CA SER A 336 5.11 -27.51 17.42
C SER A 336 4.78 -26.53 18.56
N MET A 337 3.49 -26.25 18.77
CA MET A 337 3.02 -25.40 19.88
C MET A 337 3.31 -26.05 21.25
N THR A 338 3.31 -27.36 21.34
CA THR A 338 3.70 -28.09 22.57
C THR A 338 5.16 -27.83 22.89
N ALA A 339 6.07 -27.99 21.93
CA ALA A 339 7.48 -27.71 22.12
C ALA A 339 7.73 -26.23 22.47
N ALA A 340 6.98 -25.31 21.86
CA ALA A 340 7.07 -23.88 22.16
C ALA A 340 6.72 -23.57 23.61
N LYS A 341 5.69 -24.22 24.15
CA LYS A 341 5.28 -24.08 25.57
C LYS A 341 6.29 -24.70 26.52
N GLU A 342 6.80 -25.89 26.21
CA GLU A 342 7.83 -26.59 27.01
C GLU A 342 9.12 -25.77 27.08
N LYS A 343 9.51 -25.11 26.00
CA LYS A 343 10.68 -24.22 25.94
C LYS A 343 10.44 -22.83 26.54
N GLY A 344 9.21 -22.50 26.93
CA GLY A 344 8.85 -21.20 27.50
C GLY A 344 8.89 -20.04 26.50
N LEU A 345 8.81 -20.32 25.20
CA LEU A 345 8.86 -19.31 24.13
C LEU A 345 7.50 -18.65 23.87
N VAL A 346 6.42 -19.25 24.36
CA VAL A 346 5.09 -18.63 24.32
C VAL A 346 4.97 -17.58 25.44
N ARG A 347 5.03 -16.30 25.05
CA ARG A 347 4.95 -15.19 25.99
C ARG A 347 3.50 -14.89 26.36
N SER A 348 3.27 -14.50 27.60
CA SER A 348 1.97 -14.00 28.07
C SER A 348 2.01 -12.48 28.13
N GLU A 349 1.35 -11.82 27.19
CA GLU A 349 1.42 -10.39 26.96
C GLU A 349 0.12 -9.69 27.44
N GLY A 350 0.28 -8.52 28.07
CA GLY A 350 -0.82 -7.72 28.59
C GLY A 350 -1.36 -6.69 27.60
N LYS A 351 -2.20 -5.76 28.11
CA LYS A 351 -2.90 -4.75 27.31
C LYS A 351 -1.99 -3.76 26.58
N GLU A 352 -0.79 -3.53 27.12
CA GLU A 352 0.18 -2.56 26.55
C GLU A 352 1.09 -3.18 25.47
N TYR A 353 0.97 -4.47 25.21
CA TYR A 353 1.77 -5.14 24.19
C TYR A 353 1.44 -4.59 22.81
N VAL A 354 2.46 -4.09 22.14
CA VAL A 354 2.39 -3.64 20.73
C VAL A 354 2.64 -4.84 19.84
N MET A 355 1.66 -5.19 19.02
CA MET A 355 1.72 -6.31 18.09
C MET A 355 2.85 -6.14 17.09
N LYS A 356 3.52 -7.24 16.78
CA LYS A 356 4.58 -7.32 15.77
C LYS A 356 4.12 -8.10 14.56
N ASP A 357 4.70 -7.78 13.41
CA ASP A 357 4.45 -8.53 12.18
C ASP A 357 4.93 -9.98 12.32
N GLY A 358 4.07 -10.93 11.96
CA GLY A 358 4.35 -12.37 12.11
C GLY A 358 4.15 -12.94 13.52
N ASP A 359 3.59 -12.19 14.46
CA ASP A 359 3.16 -12.77 15.75
C ASP A 359 2.08 -13.83 15.53
N ILE A 360 2.29 -15.04 16.02
CA ILE A 360 1.26 -16.10 16.13
C ILE A 360 0.60 -15.94 17.48
N VAL A 361 -0.72 -15.74 17.52
CA VAL A 361 -1.43 -15.25 18.71
C VAL A 361 -2.64 -16.09 19.05
N LEU A 362 -2.81 -16.33 20.37
CA LEU A 362 -4.05 -16.80 20.96
C LEU A 362 -4.52 -15.81 22.02
N PHE A 363 -5.61 -15.12 21.76
CA PHE A 363 -6.21 -14.19 22.72
C PHE A 363 -7.04 -14.93 23.77
N ARG A 364 -6.86 -14.55 25.02
CA ARG A 364 -7.68 -14.97 26.16
C ARG A 364 -8.57 -13.82 26.57
N PHE A 365 -9.86 -14.06 26.61
CA PHE A 365 -10.88 -13.07 26.93
C PHE A 365 -11.96 -13.68 27.79
N ASN A 366 -12.70 -12.82 28.47
CA ASN A 366 -13.89 -13.20 29.25
C ASN A 366 -14.99 -12.17 28.96
N VAL A 367 -16.17 -12.64 28.58
CA VAL A 367 -17.36 -11.81 28.26
C VAL A 367 -18.47 -12.15 29.22
#